data_c0b333c1289eea564dc607b5ca8d872d
#
_entry.id   c0b333c1289eea564dc607b5ca8d872d
#
_cell.length_a   1.000
_cell.length_b   1.000
_cell.length_c   1.000
_cell.angle_alpha   90.00
_cell.angle_beta   90.00
_cell.angle_gamma   90.00
#
_symmetry.space_group_name_H-M   'P 1'
#
loop_
_entity.id
_entity.type
_entity.pdbx_description
1 polymer ?
#
loop_
_entity_poly.entity_id
_entity_poly.type
_entity_poly.pdbx_seq_one_letter_code
_entity_poly.pdbx_strand_id
1 'polypeptide(L)'
;MYYGILLRRSLLTSSLLGVFACSSSGSSTPDNTAGASSTAGGSVGTAGSSSVGTAGSSVGTAGNDSTGGSVGTAGNDSTGGSVSTGGTGGSVSTGGSVGTGGSVGTGGSYTGTKTPGTAQTGDISVDPSKTYQVVDGFGQADVWQGSSSDAMQTLLFDPVNGIGLTLLRIGIESVSGKSVLMGNAAIADGKACAKFAGNECKIWAAPWSPPASMKNNGNVNGGSGETNNTLKTADFDSWSTLLAAFPAYYKQQSGQDLYAMSAQNEPDFNAKYEACIYDKNTMVQLVDALGPKLAALTPPVKVLAAEPDNWGNLWGGDGYGPAIIADSKANGFVGPIATHDYGNTSAGTYARPAPPSNNTHHVWETECTPNDTGPIAIGTMIYAAFATGGVSAWHYWWTEALAPNAGSPPPQVYALGNFSKFVRPGYYRADVSGAPKESGSAPLVVAFTNKADGTVAIVVVNGGSAQKVSFFVSGAAWPASVTPYVTTSSSKLAAGTAITVAGGRFSASLDAASVTTFVGKP
;
A
#
# COMPACT_ATOMS: atom_id res chain seq x y z
N MET A 1 8.36 13.81 22.39
CA MET A 1 9.51 12.98 22.78
C MET A 1 9.47 11.76 21.89
N TYR A 2 10.21 11.81 20.80
CA TYR A 2 10.28 10.70 19.82
C TYR A 2 11.09 9.57 20.44
N TYR A 3 10.47 8.42 20.65
CA TYR A 3 11.19 7.19 20.90
C TYR A 3 11.44 6.51 19.56
N GLY A 4 12.64 6.69 19.05
CA GLY A 4 13.12 5.94 17.90
C GLY A 4 13.27 4.47 18.27
N ILE A 5 12.73 3.62 17.42
CA ILE A 5 12.97 2.18 17.48
C ILE A 5 14.42 1.95 17.08
N LEU A 6 15.28 1.74 18.07
CA LEU A 6 16.61 1.16 17.87
C LEU A 6 16.42 -0.35 17.73
N LEU A 7 16.21 -0.83 16.53
CA LEU A 7 16.36 -2.23 16.21
C LEU A 7 17.85 -2.56 16.08
N ARG A 8 18.42 -3.00 17.17
CA ARG A 8 19.71 -3.70 17.14
C ARG A 8 19.50 -5.03 16.39
N ARG A 9 20.37 -5.32 15.43
CA ARG A 9 20.60 -6.68 14.94
C ARG A 9 20.95 -7.58 16.14
N SER A 10 19.98 -8.32 16.62
CA SER A 10 20.17 -9.44 17.52
C SER A 10 19.00 -10.37 17.32
N LEU A 11 19.29 -11.51 16.76
CA LEU A 11 18.48 -12.72 16.93
C LEU A 11 18.26 -12.93 18.42
N LEU A 12 17.02 -12.74 18.89
CA LEU A 12 16.46 -13.48 20.02
C LEU A 12 15.00 -13.05 20.23
N THR A 13 14.14 -14.01 20.20
CA THR A 13 12.74 -14.05 20.58
C THR A 13 12.50 -13.37 21.94
N SER A 14 11.65 -12.35 21.99
CA SER A 14 10.79 -12.05 23.14
C SER A 14 9.80 -10.94 22.78
N SER A 15 8.54 -11.28 22.90
CA SER A 15 7.38 -10.42 22.78
C SER A 15 7.41 -9.25 23.77
N LEU A 16 7.34 -8.01 23.25
CA LEU A 16 6.86 -6.86 24.01
C LEU A 16 6.13 -5.92 23.05
N LEU A 17 4.82 -5.80 23.28
CA LEU A 17 3.97 -4.79 22.67
C LEU A 17 4.45 -3.39 23.08
N GLY A 18 4.87 -2.59 22.11
CA GLY A 18 5.06 -1.16 22.25
C GLY A 18 4.26 -0.43 21.18
N VAL A 19 3.14 0.12 21.55
CA VAL A 19 2.33 1.03 20.72
C VAL A 19 3.02 2.39 20.74
N PHE A 20 3.40 2.93 19.59
CA PHE A 20 3.97 4.26 19.47
C PHE A 20 3.04 5.21 18.74
N ALA A 21 2.67 6.26 19.44
CA ALA A 21 1.95 7.40 18.90
C ALA A 21 2.93 8.55 18.61
N CYS A 22 2.83 9.16 17.44
CA CYS A 22 3.48 10.42 17.14
C CYS A 22 2.69 11.59 17.74
N SER A 23 3.26 12.32 18.67
CA SER A 23 2.72 13.60 19.13
C SER A 23 3.76 14.69 19.00
N SER A 24 3.44 15.74 18.28
CA SER A 24 4.19 16.99 18.24
C SER A 24 3.72 17.89 19.38
N SER A 25 4.63 18.33 20.23
CA SER A 25 4.36 19.45 21.14
C SER A 25 5.60 20.33 21.31
N GLY A 26 5.36 21.61 21.25
CA GLY A 26 6.31 22.69 21.23
C GLY A 26 7.11 22.88 22.53
N SER A 27 8.11 23.69 22.35
CA SER A 27 9.18 24.16 23.19
C SER A 27 8.82 24.68 24.59
N SER A 28 9.68 24.37 25.57
CA SER A 28 10.20 25.32 26.56
C SER A 28 11.44 24.79 27.25
N THR A 29 12.44 25.62 27.32
CA THR A 29 13.79 25.49 27.92
C THR A 29 13.78 25.83 29.40
N PRO A 30 14.95 25.92 30.09
CA PRO A 30 15.52 24.88 30.95
C PRO A 30 15.67 25.32 32.41
N ASP A 31 16.07 24.44 33.26
CA ASP A 31 16.97 24.89 34.36
C ASP A 31 17.83 23.77 34.95
N ASN A 32 19.03 24.19 35.31
CA ASN A 32 20.15 23.52 35.91
C ASN A 32 19.87 23.03 37.34
N THR A 33 20.50 21.92 37.76
CA THR A 33 21.49 21.95 38.87
C THR A 33 22.17 20.60 39.08
N ALA A 34 23.39 20.72 39.48
CA ALA A 34 24.45 19.75 39.71
C ALA A 34 24.26 18.83 40.92
N GLY A 35 25.00 17.72 40.93
CA GLY A 35 25.25 16.96 42.18
C GLY A 35 26.00 15.66 41.91
N ALA A 36 27.21 15.61 42.43
CA ALA A 36 28.35 14.76 42.17
C ALA A 36 28.39 13.42 42.96
N SER A 37 29.33 12.58 42.50
CA SER A 37 30.18 11.60 43.22
C SER A 37 29.49 10.33 43.77
N SER A 38 30.07 9.16 43.78
CA SER A 38 31.44 8.63 43.80
C SER A 38 31.42 7.09 43.92
N THR A 39 32.41 6.48 43.29
CA THR A 39 33.31 5.40 43.77
C THR A 39 32.81 3.96 43.90
N ALA A 40 33.38 3.12 43.06
CA ALA A 40 34.49 2.18 43.30
C ALA A 40 34.18 0.73 43.74
N GLY A 41 34.94 -0.19 43.14
CA GLY A 41 35.31 -1.51 43.64
C GLY A 41 34.74 -2.67 42.83
N GLY A 42 35.43 -3.42 42.01
CA GLY A 42 36.61 -4.25 42.25
C GLY A 42 36.16 -5.71 42.34
N SER A 43 36.49 -6.58 41.53
CA SER A 43 37.57 -7.49 41.23
C SER A 43 37.11 -8.83 40.68
N VAL A 44 37.70 -9.24 39.59
CA VAL A 44 38.51 -10.45 39.33
C VAL A 44 37.97 -11.83 39.75
N GLY A 45 37.90 -12.74 38.76
CA GLY A 45 37.75 -14.17 39.00
C GLY A 45 37.81 -14.96 37.69
N THR A 46 38.93 -15.56 37.49
CA THR A 46 39.54 -16.35 36.44
C THR A 46 38.95 -17.72 36.19
N ALA A 47 38.99 -18.10 34.89
CA ALA A 47 39.50 -19.39 34.34
C ALA A 47 38.74 -20.73 34.52
N GLY A 48 38.70 -21.46 33.42
CA GLY A 48 38.47 -22.91 33.35
C GLY A 48 37.95 -23.34 31.99
N SER A 49 38.70 -23.71 31.15
CA SER A 49 39.19 -24.45 30.07
C SER A 49 38.64 -25.89 29.89
N SER A 50 38.65 -26.29 28.59
CA SER A 50 38.74 -27.66 27.98
C SER A 50 37.43 -28.49 27.99
N SER A 51 37.12 -29.29 26.97
CA SER A 51 37.86 -30.03 25.94
C SER A 51 36.92 -30.56 24.85
N VAL A 52 37.34 -30.53 23.64
CA VAL A 52 37.50 -31.49 22.55
C VAL A 52 36.66 -32.78 22.60
N GLY A 53 35.98 -33.06 21.49
CA GLY A 53 35.47 -34.37 21.12
C GLY A 53 35.16 -34.40 19.62
N THR A 54 36.09 -35.03 18.90
CA THR A 54 36.07 -35.31 17.44
C THR A 54 35.43 -36.64 17.13
N ALA A 55 35.07 -36.81 15.86
CA ALA A 55 34.83 -38.02 15.06
C ALA A 55 33.35 -38.43 14.95
N GLY A 56 32.87 -38.87 13.79
CA GLY A 56 33.50 -39.36 12.60
C GLY A 56 32.48 -39.59 11.48
N SER A 57 33.00 -39.66 10.31
CA SER A 57 32.42 -39.94 9.02
C SER A 57 31.71 -41.30 8.91
N SER A 58 30.71 -41.40 8.04
CA SER A 58 30.63 -42.54 7.13
C SER A 58 29.81 -42.21 5.87
N VAL A 59 30.45 -42.47 4.78
CA VAL A 59 30.05 -42.48 3.38
C VAL A 59 29.20 -43.70 3.10
N GLY A 60 28.17 -43.57 2.29
CA GLY A 60 27.44 -44.68 1.71
C GLY A 60 26.94 -44.31 0.34
N THR A 61 27.64 -44.79 -0.67
CA THR A 61 27.38 -44.67 -2.10
C THR A 61 26.45 -45.78 -2.61
N ALA A 62 25.77 -45.41 -3.70
CA ALA A 62 25.42 -46.28 -4.84
C ALA A 62 24.06 -46.96 -4.90
N GLY A 63 23.47 -46.84 -6.07
CA GLY A 63 22.55 -47.79 -6.67
C GLY A 63 21.67 -47.16 -7.77
N ASN A 64 22.18 -47.24 -9.01
CA ASN A 64 21.43 -47.12 -10.28
C ASN A 64 20.38 -48.24 -10.41
N ASP A 65 19.28 -47.96 -11.15
CA ASP A 65 18.90 -48.55 -12.45
C ASP A 65 17.45 -48.15 -12.79
N SER A 66 17.24 -47.53 -13.81
CA SER A 66 16.89 -47.72 -15.23
C SER A 66 15.73 -48.65 -15.55
N THR A 67 15.05 -48.26 -16.59
CA THR A 67 14.09 -48.88 -17.52
C THR A 67 12.63 -48.54 -17.22
N GLY A 68 11.84 -48.00 -18.12
CA GLY A 68 11.82 -48.02 -19.57
C GLY A 68 10.41 -48.37 -20.04
N GLY A 69 9.94 -47.75 -21.10
CA GLY A 69 8.77 -48.24 -21.86
C GLY A 69 7.52 -47.39 -21.74
N SER A 70 7.07 -46.78 -22.71
CA SER A 70 6.67 -46.92 -24.10
C SER A 70 5.18 -46.60 -24.30
N VAL A 71 4.94 -45.56 -25.07
CA VAL A 71 4.03 -45.43 -26.21
C VAL A 71 2.59 -45.97 -26.12
N GLY A 72 1.66 -45.10 -26.38
CA GLY A 72 0.29 -45.43 -26.78
C GLY A 72 -0.34 -44.24 -27.52
N THR A 73 -0.35 -44.33 -28.82
CA THR A 73 -0.90 -43.45 -29.83
C THR A 73 -2.39 -43.67 -30.06
N ALA A 74 -2.98 -42.62 -30.68
CA ALA A 74 -4.16 -42.62 -31.56
C ALA A 74 -5.54 -42.50 -30.89
N GLY A 75 -6.38 -41.69 -31.39
CA GLY A 75 -6.97 -41.42 -32.65
C GLY A 75 -8.06 -40.38 -32.61
N ASN A 76 -8.13 -39.60 -33.61
CA ASN A 76 -9.18 -39.08 -34.49
C ASN A 76 -10.64 -39.29 -34.07
N ASP A 77 -11.51 -38.29 -34.27
CA ASP A 77 -12.13 -37.83 -35.52
C ASP A 77 -13.02 -36.59 -35.25
N SER A 78 -12.86 -35.56 -35.92
CA SER A 78 -13.49 -34.97 -37.13
C SER A 78 -15.00 -34.72 -37.05
N THR A 79 -15.38 -33.56 -37.39
CA THR A 79 -16.25 -32.96 -38.43
C THR A 79 -16.83 -31.66 -37.92
N GLY A 80 -16.86 -30.58 -38.60
CA GLY A 80 -16.84 -30.17 -39.93
C GLY A 80 -17.56 -28.84 -40.12
N GLY A 81 -16.96 -27.93 -40.85
CA GLY A 81 -17.59 -27.03 -41.83
C GLY A 81 -18.25 -25.77 -41.29
N SER A 82 -17.91 -24.61 -41.71
CA SER A 82 -18.04 -24.03 -43.05
C SER A 82 -17.34 -22.67 -43.14
N VAL A 83 -16.83 -22.46 -44.31
CA VAL A 83 -16.15 -21.30 -44.89
C VAL A 83 -17.13 -20.19 -45.22
N SER A 84 -16.78 -18.93 -45.04
CA SER A 84 -17.12 -17.90 -46.02
C SER A 84 -15.98 -16.86 -46.14
N THR A 85 -15.62 -16.70 -47.35
CA THR A 85 -14.55 -15.93 -47.98
C THR A 85 -14.91 -14.48 -48.19
N GLY A 86 -13.90 -13.63 -48.22
CA GLY A 86 -13.84 -12.36 -48.93
C GLY A 86 -13.15 -11.31 -48.07
N GLY A 87 -12.10 -10.68 -48.38
CA GLY A 87 -11.31 -10.48 -49.54
C GLY A 87 -10.58 -9.17 -49.44
N THR A 88 -9.28 -9.21 -49.71
CA THR A 88 -8.43 -8.14 -50.28
C THR A 88 -8.15 -6.85 -49.50
N GLY A 89 -6.85 -6.57 -49.34
CA GLY A 89 -6.33 -5.22 -49.25
C GLY A 89 -5.09 -5.10 -48.35
N GLY A 90 -3.93 -5.47 -48.87
CA GLY A 90 -2.66 -5.22 -48.20
C GLY A 90 -2.28 -3.74 -48.24
N SER A 91 -1.61 -3.30 -47.19
CA SER A 91 -0.60 -2.25 -47.24
C SER A 91 0.35 -2.41 -46.07
N VAL A 92 1.59 -2.68 -46.37
CA VAL A 92 2.73 -2.64 -45.50
C VAL A 92 3.07 -1.16 -45.26
N SER A 93 3.05 -0.67 -44.03
CA SER A 93 3.73 0.56 -43.67
C SER A 93 4.61 0.31 -42.44
N THR A 94 5.88 0.36 -42.69
CA THR A 94 6.96 0.45 -41.73
C THR A 94 6.89 1.81 -41.00
N GLY A 95 6.78 1.79 -39.68
CA GLY A 95 6.83 3.00 -38.89
C GLY A 95 6.64 2.65 -37.42
N GLY A 96 7.73 2.31 -36.72
CA GLY A 96 7.72 2.12 -35.29
C GLY A 96 7.43 3.41 -34.56
N SER A 97 6.26 3.51 -33.98
CA SER A 97 5.96 4.50 -32.93
C SER A 97 6.05 3.80 -31.59
N VAL A 98 6.92 4.34 -30.73
CA VAL A 98 6.98 3.98 -29.32
C VAL A 98 5.62 4.26 -28.71
N GLY A 99 4.92 3.21 -28.31
CA GLY A 99 3.61 3.31 -27.66
C GLY A 99 3.76 3.83 -26.25
N THR A 100 3.41 5.09 -26.08
CA THR A 100 3.15 5.71 -24.79
C THR A 100 1.92 5.04 -24.15
N GLY A 101 2.07 4.60 -22.87
CA GLY A 101 1.00 4.35 -21.91
C GLY A 101 -0.14 3.45 -22.40
N GLY A 102 -0.20 2.25 -21.85
CA GLY A 102 -1.33 1.35 -22.07
C GLY A 102 -2.67 2.04 -21.83
N SER A 103 -3.44 2.22 -22.90
CA SER A 103 -4.85 2.55 -22.81
C SER A 103 -5.52 1.49 -21.96
N VAL A 104 -6.03 1.89 -20.79
CA VAL A 104 -7.05 1.13 -20.07
C VAL A 104 -8.20 0.96 -21.05
N GLY A 105 -8.46 -0.28 -21.47
CA GLY A 105 -9.58 -0.58 -22.36
C GLY A 105 -10.83 0.07 -21.79
N THR A 106 -11.53 0.85 -22.61
CA THR A 106 -12.86 1.34 -22.31
C THR A 106 -13.79 0.14 -22.26
N GLY A 107 -13.78 -0.56 -21.11
CA GLY A 107 -14.82 -1.52 -20.76
C GLY A 107 -16.15 -0.79 -20.84
N GLY A 108 -17.09 -1.34 -21.60
CA GLY A 108 -18.41 -0.76 -21.74
C GLY A 108 -18.99 -0.48 -20.34
N SER A 109 -19.41 0.76 -20.11
CA SER A 109 -20.03 1.17 -18.85
C SER A 109 -21.34 0.40 -18.69
N TYR A 110 -21.52 -0.30 -17.56
CA TYR A 110 -22.79 -0.92 -17.23
C TYR A 110 -23.87 0.15 -17.09
N THR A 111 -24.90 0.13 -17.93
CA THR A 111 -25.91 1.19 -18.00
C THR A 111 -27.17 0.88 -17.22
N GLY A 112 -27.34 -0.30 -16.65
CA GLY A 112 -28.53 -0.70 -15.90
C GLY A 112 -29.85 -0.57 -16.68
N THR A 113 -30.85 -1.37 -16.30
CA THR A 113 -32.16 -1.42 -16.97
C THR A 113 -33.35 -1.19 -16.03
N LYS A 114 -33.08 -0.92 -14.75
CA LYS A 114 -34.12 -0.76 -13.73
C LYS A 114 -34.72 0.64 -13.76
N THR A 115 -35.97 0.76 -13.41
CA THR A 115 -36.62 2.08 -13.26
C THR A 115 -36.00 2.84 -12.10
N PRO A 116 -35.43 4.04 -12.31
CA PRO A 116 -34.88 4.85 -11.24
C PRO A 116 -35.98 5.24 -10.22
N GLY A 117 -35.64 5.13 -8.94
CA GLY A 117 -36.46 5.67 -7.87
C GLY A 117 -36.17 7.15 -7.61
N THR A 118 -36.68 7.67 -6.51
CA THR A 118 -36.46 9.02 -6.03
C THR A 118 -35.93 9.00 -4.60
N ALA A 119 -34.89 9.78 -4.31
CA ALA A 119 -34.39 9.98 -2.96
C ALA A 119 -35.49 10.62 -2.08
N GLN A 120 -35.53 10.25 -0.83
CA GLN A 120 -36.42 10.86 0.18
C GLN A 120 -35.59 11.70 1.15
N THR A 121 -36.24 12.62 1.84
CA THR A 121 -35.60 13.42 2.89
C THR A 121 -34.94 12.50 3.93
N GLY A 122 -33.65 12.75 4.20
CA GLY A 122 -32.85 11.96 5.14
C GLY A 122 -32.14 10.76 4.54
N ASP A 123 -32.30 10.48 3.23
CA ASP A 123 -31.50 9.48 2.56
C ASP A 123 -30.07 9.97 2.34
N ILE A 124 -29.11 9.07 2.55
CA ILE A 124 -27.75 9.24 2.05
C ILE A 124 -27.76 8.74 0.59
N SER A 125 -27.52 9.64 -0.34
CA SER A 125 -27.57 9.33 -1.77
C SER A 125 -26.20 8.96 -2.30
N VAL A 126 -26.14 7.86 -3.07
CA VAL A 126 -24.97 7.38 -3.80
C VAL A 126 -25.28 7.44 -5.29
N ASP A 127 -24.43 8.12 -6.05
CA ASP A 127 -24.54 8.21 -7.51
C ASP A 127 -23.38 7.47 -8.19
N PRO A 128 -23.59 6.22 -8.62
CA PRO A 128 -22.57 5.43 -9.31
C PRO A 128 -22.20 5.97 -10.69
N SER A 129 -23.02 6.84 -11.29
CA SER A 129 -22.74 7.46 -12.58
C SER A 129 -21.77 8.63 -12.49
N LYS A 130 -21.73 9.28 -11.34
CA LYS A 130 -20.81 10.39 -11.04
C LYS A 130 -19.60 9.85 -10.29
N THR A 131 -18.50 9.70 -11.00
CA THR A 131 -17.30 9.07 -10.47
C THR A 131 -16.11 10.02 -10.39
N TYR A 132 -15.19 9.70 -9.49
CA TYR A 132 -13.96 10.42 -9.24
C TYR A 132 -12.75 9.53 -9.57
N GLN A 133 -11.74 9.48 -8.72
CA GLN A 133 -10.53 8.73 -8.94
C GLN A 133 -10.80 7.22 -9.06
N VAL A 134 -9.96 6.55 -9.83
CA VAL A 134 -9.90 5.10 -9.89
C VAL A 134 -9.14 4.54 -8.69
N VAL A 135 -9.51 3.35 -8.23
CA VAL A 135 -8.83 2.63 -7.15
C VAL A 135 -7.74 1.76 -7.74
N ASP A 136 -6.51 1.92 -7.26
CA ASP A 136 -5.36 1.06 -7.58
C ASP A 136 -5.21 -0.11 -6.63
N GLY A 137 -5.73 0.02 -5.42
CA GLY A 137 -5.74 -1.03 -4.42
C GLY A 137 -5.45 -0.57 -3.00
N PHE A 138 -5.30 -1.57 -2.13
CA PHE A 138 -4.95 -1.39 -0.72
C PHE A 138 -3.75 -2.27 -0.39
N GLY A 139 -2.89 -1.79 0.50
CA GLY A 139 -1.65 -2.46 0.80
C GLY A 139 -1.16 -2.31 2.23
N GLN A 140 0.02 -2.86 2.44
CA GLN A 140 0.80 -2.74 3.66
C GLN A 140 2.29 -2.75 3.32
N ALA A 141 3.14 -2.38 4.28
CA ALA A 141 4.59 -2.45 4.13
C ALA A 141 5.17 -3.67 4.85
N ASP A 142 6.10 -4.32 4.16
CA ASP A 142 6.86 -5.46 4.66
C ASP A 142 8.35 -5.11 4.64
N VAL A 143 8.76 -4.31 5.62
CA VAL A 143 10.09 -3.72 5.75
C VAL A 143 10.73 -4.25 7.04
N TRP A 144 12.02 -4.61 7.01
CA TRP A 144 12.81 -5.19 8.09
C TRP A 144 12.30 -6.54 8.65
N GLN A 145 11.30 -7.15 8.05
CA GLN A 145 10.76 -8.42 8.52
C GLN A 145 11.55 -9.62 8.01
N GLY A 146 11.84 -10.56 8.91
CA GLY A 146 12.63 -11.74 8.60
C GLY A 146 11.84 -12.86 7.95
N SER A 147 10.56 -13.01 8.27
CA SER A 147 9.71 -14.11 7.79
C SER A 147 8.24 -13.73 7.79
N SER A 148 7.48 -14.33 6.88
CA SER A 148 6.03 -14.29 6.84
C SER A 148 5.49 -15.71 6.76
N SER A 149 4.45 -16.03 7.55
CA SER A 149 3.83 -17.34 7.56
C SER A 149 2.73 -17.48 6.50
N ASP A 150 2.44 -18.71 6.06
CA ASP A 150 1.32 -18.97 5.14
C ASP A 150 -0.02 -18.46 5.69
N ALA A 151 -0.20 -18.52 7.01
CA ALA A 151 -1.40 -17.97 7.65
C ALA A 151 -1.47 -16.43 7.53
N MET A 152 -0.33 -15.74 7.68
CA MET A 152 -0.24 -14.29 7.49
C MET A 152 -0.49 -13.91 6.02
N GLN A 153 0.15 -14.61 5.10
CA GLN A 153 -0.03 -14.40 3.66
C GLN A 153 -1.49 -14.61 3.22
N THR A 154 -2.13 -15.66 3.73
CA THR A 154 -3.56 -15.91 3.49
C THR A 154 -4.42 -14.80 4.09
N LEU A 155 -4.16 -14.38 5.34
CA LEU A 155 -4.89 -13.29 5.98
C LEU A 155 -4.81 -12.00 5.18
N LEU A 156 -3.63 -11.65 4.67
CA LEU A 156 -3.41 -10.38 4.00
C LEU A 156 -3.91 -10.40 2.55
N PHE A 157 -3.56 -11.41 1.76
CA PHE A 157 -3.71 -11.36 0.30
C PHE A 157 -4.87 -12.17 -0.26
N ASP A 158 -5.35 -13.22 0.45
CA ASP A 158 -6.46 -14.03 -0.07
C ASP A 158 -7.79 -13.25 -0.04
N PRO A 159 -8.44 -12.98 -1.19
CA PRO A 159 -9.69 -12.24 -1.22
C PRO A 159 -10.89 -13.06 -0.71
N VAL A 160 -10.76 -14.38 -0.54
CA VAL A 160 -11.82 -15.27 -0.04
C VAL A 160 -11.67 -15.47 1.47
N ASN A 161 -10.50 -15.91 1.92
CA ASN A 161 -10.25 -16.31 3.30
C ASN A 161 -9.56 -15.21 4.14
N GLY A 162 -9.09 -14.15 3.51
CA GLY A 162 -8.42 -13.00 4.12
C GLY A 162 -9.08 -11.68 3.78
N ILE A 163 -8.28 -10.62 3.80
CA ILE A 163 -8.72 -9.24 3.51
C ILE A 163 -8.43 -8.80 2.08
N GLY A 164 -7.71 -9.59 1.26
CA GLY A 164 -7.55 -9.40 -0.17
C GLY A 164 -6.73 -8.16 -0.56
N LEU A 165 -5.62 -7.86 0.13
CA LEU A 165 -4.70 -6.80 -0.29
C LEU A 165 -4.13 -7.09 -1.68
N THR A 166 -3.85 -6.02 -2.42
CA THR A 166 -3.32 -6.08 -3.79
C THR A 166 -2.02 -5.30 -3.95
N LEU A 167 -1.62 -4.55 -2.95
CA LEU A 167 -0.42 -3.74 -2.96
C LEU A 167 0.54 -4.21 -1.87
N LEU A 168 1.83 -4.27 -2.19
CA LEU A 168 2.89 -4.60 -1.25
C LEU A 168 4.03 -3.61 -1.39
N ARG A 169 4.37 -2.92 -0.29
CA ARG A 169 5.54 -2.06 -0.17
C ARG A 169 6.68 -2.83 0.46
N ILE A 170 7.86 -2.78 -0.15
CA ILE A 170 9.08 -3.41 0.36
C ILE A 170 10.20 -2.39 0.52
N GLY A 171 11.13 -2.65 1.42
CA GLY A 171 12.25 -1.75 1.69
C GLY A 171 13.52 -2.10 0.91
N ILE A 172 14.28 -1.07 0.54
CA ILE A 172 15.60 -1.19 -0.10
C ILE A 172 16.68 -0.71 0.88
N GLU A 173 17.65 -1.57 1.14
CA GLU A 173 18.87 -1.28 1.90
C GLU A 173 20.08 -1.32 0.97
N SER A 174 21.08 -0.49 1.22
CA SER A 174 22.35 -0.52 0.49
C SER A 174 23.46 -1.17 1.31
N VAL A 175 23.88 -2.36 0.90
CA VAL A 175 24.93 -3.15 1.56
C VAL A 175 26.08 -3.40 0.59
N SER A 176 27.30 -3.03 0.98
CA SER A 176 28.52 -3.24 0.17
C SER A 176 28.39 -2.72 -1.27
N GLY A 177 27.73 -1.56 -1.45
CA GLY A 177 27.53 -0.95 -2.77
C GLY A 177 26.48 -1.63 -3.66
N LYS A 178 25.61 -2.48 -3.08
CA LYS A 178 24.49 -3.12 -3.76
C LYS A 178 23.20 -2.77 -3.03
N SER A 179 22.14 -2.57 -3.79
CA SER A 179 20.79 -2.44 -3.23
C SER A 179 20.20 -3.84 -3.03
N VAL A 180 19.75 -4.13 -1.81
CA VAL A 180 19.19 -5.40 -1.39
C VAL A 180 17.91 -5.19 -0.58
N LEU A 181 17.17 -6.27 -0.28
CA LEU A 181 15.95 -6.20 0.54
C LEU A 181 16.27 -5.85 2.00
N MET A 182 15.45 -4.98 2.57
CA MET A 182 15.35 -4.75 4.03
C MET A 182 14.51 -5.84 4.69
N GLY A 183 15.04 -7.05 4.81
CA GLY A 183 14.31 -8.20 5.32
C GLY A 183 13.86 -9.15 4.19
N ASN A 184 13.56 -10.39 4.58
CA ASN A 184 13.29 -11.46 3.62
C ASN A 184 11.81 -11.85 3.52
N ALA A 185 10.95 -11.39 4.43
CA ALA A 185 9.51 -11.69 4.40
C ALA A 185 8.88 -11.21 3.07
N ALA A 186 9.38 -10.08 2.53
CA ALA A 186 8.96 -9.51 1.26
C ALA A 186 9.07 -10.47 0.05
N ILE A 187 9.92 -11.49 0.13
CA ILE A 187 10.01 -12.52 -0.92
C ILE A 187 8.78 -13.43 -0.88
N ALA A 188 8.42 -13.89 0.32
CA ALA A 188 7.27 -14.78 0.51
C ALA A 188 5.95 -14.04 0.27
N ASP A 189 5.84 -12.82 0.78
CA ASP A 189 4.65 -11.97 0.64
C ASP A 189 4.45 -11.49 -0.80
N GLY A 190 5.53 -11.21 -1.53
CA GLY A 190 5.44 -10.93 -2.96
C GLY A 190 4.90 -12.11 -3.78
N LYS A 191 5.35 -13.34 -3.46
CA LYS A 191 4.80 -14.56 -4.07
C LYS A 191 3.33 -14.78 -3.69
N ALA A 192 2.96 -14.52 -2.45
CA ALA A 192 1.59 -14.65 -1.98
C ALA A 192 0.66 -13.61 -2.62
N CYS A 193 1.08 -12.35 -2.71
CA CYS A 193 0.35 -11.30 -3.42
C CYS A 193 0.08 -11.73 -4.88
N ALA A 194 1.11 -12.16 -5.61
CA ALA A 194 0.96 -12.64 -6.99
C ALA A 194 0.05 -13.87 -7.10
N LYS A 195 0.15 -14.81 -6.15
CA LYS A 195 -0.68 -16.03 -6.10
C LYS A 195 -2.16 -15.70 -5.89
N PHE A 196 -2.48 -14.82 -4.96
CA PHE A 196 -3.86 -14.57 -4.54
C PHE A 196 -4.53 -13.44 -5.33
N ALA A 197 -3.80 -12.38 -5.66
CA ALA A 197 -4.33 -11.23 -6.39
C ALA A 197 -4.03 -11.28 -7.90
N GLY A 198 -3.14 -12.16 -8.36
CA GLY A 198 -2.83 -12.30 -9.80
C GLY A 198 -2.36 -10.97 -10.40
N ASN A 199 -2.98 -10.57 -11.50
CA ASN A 199 -2.65 -9.32 -12.19
C ASN A 199 -3.01 -8.04 -11.42
N GLU A 200 -3.80 -8.13 -10.35
CA GLU A 200 -4.09 -6.99 -9.47
C GLU A 200 -2.93 -6.69 -8.51
N CYS A 201 -2.02 -7.66 -8.29
CA CYS A 201 -0.89 -7.48 -7.41
C CYS A 201 0.10 -6.47 -7.99
N LYS A 202 0.40 -5.42 -7.23
CA LYS A 202 1.45 -4.45 -7.53
C LYS A 202 2.43 -4.41 -6.37
N ILE A 203 3.68 -4.78 -6.63
CA ILE A 203 4.77 -4.72 -5.66
C ILE A 203 5.63 -3.50 -5.98
N TRP A 204 5.95 -2.70 -4.99
CA TRP A 204 6.78 -1.52 -5.15
C TRP A 204 7.76 -1.37 -3.99
N ALA A 205 8.88 -0.69 -4.23
CA ALA A 205 9.99 -0.64 -3.30
C ALA A 205 10.38 0.79 -2.96
N ALA A 206 10.83 1.02 -1.72
CA ALA A 206 11.30 2.32 -1.25
C ALA A 206 12.68 2.20 -0.58
N PRO A 207 13.65 3.09 -0.90
CA PRO A 207 14.90 3.23 -0.17
C PRO A 207 14.74 4.18 1.00
N TRP A 208 15.43 3.88 2.13
CA TRP A 208 15.49 4.77 3.30
C TRP A 208 16.73 5.66 3.27
N SER A 209 17.84 5.18 2.76
CA SER A 209 19.08 5.96 2.67
C SER A 209 20.00 5.46 1.56
N PRO A 210 20.70 6.36 0.87
CA PRO A 210 21.89 5.99 0.10
C PRO A 210 22.98 5.39 1.00
N PRO A 211 23.98 4.69 0.42
CA PRO A 211 25.18 4.29 1.15
C PRO A 211 25.85 5.48 1.85
N ALA A 212 26.41 5.26 3.03
CA ALA A 212 27.09 6.30 3.83
C ALA A 212 28.16 7.04 3.02
N SER A 213 28.89 6.35 2.13
CA SER A 213 29.92 6.94 1.27
C SER A 213 29.39 7.98 0.28
N MET A 214 28.10 7.89 -0.09
CA MET A 214 27.43 8.82 -1.03
C MET A 214 26.76 10.00 -0.31
N LYS A 215 26.73 10.01 1.01
CA LYS A 215 26.08 11.06 1.81
C LYS A 215 27.07 12.06 2.36
N ASN A 216 26.64 13.32 2.49
CA ASN A 216 27.48 14.40 3.01
C ASN A 216 27.79 14.23 4.50
N ASN A 217 26.91 13.62 5.30
CA ASN A 217 27.16 13.28 6.69
C ASN A 217 28.00 11.99 6.88
N GLY A 218 28.30 11.24 5.82
CA GLY A 218 29.05 9.99 5.90
C GLY A 218 28.37 8.87 6.70
N ASN A 219 27.04 8.94 6.91
CA ASN A 219 26.26 8.01 7.71
C ASN A 219 24.95 7.66 6.99
N VAL A 220 24.48 6.41 7.09
CA VAL A 220 23.15 6.02 6.58
C VAL A 220 22.03 6.64 7.42
N ASN A 221 22.26 6.86 8.71
CA ASN A 221 21.27 7.46 9.61
C ASN A 221 21.29 8.98 9.51
N GLY A 222 20.14 9.60 9.84
CA GLY A 222 20.01 11.01 10.12
C GLY A 222 20.03 11.31 11.63
N GLY A 223 19.37 12.36 12.05
CA GLY A 223 19.19 12.73 13.46
C GLY A 223 19.00 14.22 13.66
N SER A 224 18.44 14.59 14.80
CA SER A 224 18.25 16.00 15.18
C SER A 224 19.61 16.70 15.30
N GLY A 225 19.82 17.77 14.53
CA GLY A 225 21.08 18.53 14.50
C GLY A 225 22.00 18.16 13.32
N GLU A 226 21.73 17.07 12.59
CA GLU A 226 22.44 16.72 11.36
C GLU A 226 21.93 17.59 10.20
N THR A 227 22.63 18.65 9.87
CA THR A 227 22.25 19.55 8.76
C THR A 227 22.68 19.02 7.39
N ASN A 228 23.58 18.04 7.35
CA ASN A 228 24.18 17.50 6.12
C ASN A 228 23.72 16.08 5.79
N ASN A 229 22.55 15.66 6.25
CA ASN A 229 21.99 14.35 5.93
C ASN A 229 21.41 14.33 4.49
N THR A 230 22.24 14.62 3.50
CA THR A 230 21.85 14.75 2.09
C THR A 230 22.75 13.91 1.19
N LEU A 231 22.24 13.52 0.03
CA LEU A 231 23.04 12.90 -1.03
C LEU A 231 24.07 13.91 -1.58
N LYS A 232 25.30 13.47 -1.83
CA LYS A 232 26.30 14.29 -2.51
C LYS A 232 25.86 14.56 -3.95
N THR A 233 26.02 15.79 -4.42
CA THR A 233 25.63 16.20 -5.78
C THR A 233 26.28 15.33 -6.87
N ALA A 234 27.52 14.90 -6.65
CA ALA A 234 28.23 14.04 -7.60
C ALA A 234 27.70 12.61 -7.66
N ASP A 235 26.89 12.17 -6.70
CA ASP A 235 26.49 10.78 -6.55
C ASP A 235 25.04 10.50 -7.01
N PHE A 236 24.30 11.47 -7.54
CA PHE A 236 22.93 11.27 -8.03
C PHE A 236 22.84 10.18 -9.10
N ASP A 237 23.74 10.18 -10.08
CA ASP A 237 23.77 9.16 -11.13
C ASP A 237 24.15 7.78 -10.59
N SER A 238 25.17 7.72 -9.72
CA SER A 238 25.63 6.48 -9.09
C SER A 238 24.55 5.88 -8.20
N TRP A 239 23.87 6.70 -7.38
CA TRP A 239 22.76 6.26 -6.54
C TRP A 239 21.58 5.75 -7.38
N SER A 240 21.20 6.50 -8.40
CA SER A 240 20.14 6.08 -9.34
C SER A 240 20.48 4.77 -10.06
N THR A 241 21.76 4.53 -10.35
CA THR A 241 22.23 3.27 -10.96
C THR A 241 22.10 2.10 -9.99
N LEU A 242 22.45 2.30 -8.71
CA LEU A 242 22.26 1.28 -7.67
C LEU A 242 20.78 0.93 -7.48
N LEU A 243 19.92 1.94 -7.42
CA LEU A 243 18.48 1.73 -7.33
C LEU A 243 17.93 0.98 -8.54
N ALA A 244 18.34 1.35 -9.76
CA ALA A 244 17.87 0.71 -10.98
C ALA A 244 18.33 -0.75 -11.14
N ALA A 245 19.30 -1.21 -10.36
CA ALA A 245 19.70 -2.61 -10.30
C ALA A 245 18.79 -3.47 -9.39
N PHE A 246 18.05 -2.84 -8.46
CA PHE A 246 17.24 -3.55 -7.48
C PHE A 246 16.07 -4.37 -8.08
N PRO A 247 15.34 -3.91 -9.11
CA PRO A 247 14.26 -4.72 -9.71
C PRO A 247 14.74 -6.09 -10.21
N ALA A 248 15.91 -6.16 -10.85
CA ALA A 248 16.48 -7.43 -11.30
C ALA A 248 16.86 -8.34 -10.13
N TYR A 249 17.45 -7.75 -9.08
CA TYR A 249 17.75 -8.49 -7.84
C TYR A 249 16.47 -9.03 -7.19
N TYR A 250 15.43 -8.22 -7.03
CA TYR A 250 14.17 -8.67 -6.43
C TYR A 250 13.51 -9.78 -7.26
N LYS A 251 13.47 -9.63 -8.58
CA LYS A 251 12.97 -10.65 -9.50
C LYS A 251 13.74 -11.98 -9.38
N GLN A 252 15.04 -11.92 -9.24
CA GLN A 252 15.87 -13.12 -9.03
C GLN A 252 15.51 -13.84 -7.72
N GLN A 253 15.20 -13.10 -6.63
CA GLN A 253 14.88 -13.67 -5.33
C GLN A 253 13.43 -14.17 -5.23
N SER A 254 12.49 -13.41 -5.78
CA SER A 254 11.04 -13.63 -5.61
C SER A 254 10.36 -14.26 -6.83
N GLY A 255 10.92 -14.09 -8.02
CA GLY A 255 10.25 -14.38 -9.29
C GLY A 255 9.24 -13.31 -9.70
N GLN A 256 9.12 -12.20 -8.95
CA GLN A 256 8.13 -11.15 -9.19
C GLN A 256 8.77 -9.89 -9.75
N ASP A 257 8.07 -9.20 -10.63
CA ASP A 257 8.45 -7.90 -11.15
C ASP A 257 7.99 -6.78 -10.20
N LEU A 258 8.76 -5.68 -10.15
CA LEU A 258 8.33 -4.46 -9.48
C LEU A 258 7.44 -3.61 -10.40
N TYR A 259 6.36 -3.11 -9.86
CA TYR A 259 5.47 -2.14 -10.51
C TYR A 259 6.05 -0.72 -10.47
N ALA A 260 6.58 -0.32 -9.32
CA ALA A 260 7.13 1.01 -9.09
C ALA A 260 8.30 0.97 -8.09
N MET A 261 9.08 2.05 -8.09
CA MET A 261 10.13 2.30 -7.11
C MET A 261 10.03 3.73 -6.63
N SER A 262 10.02 3.92 -5.31
CA SER A 262 10.12 5.23 -4.69
C SER A 262 11.51 5.83 -4.93
N ALA A 263 11.56 7.14 -5.11
CA ALA A 263 12.80 7.87 -5.16
C ALA A 263 13.47 7.92 -3.78
N GLN A 264 12.70 8.14 -2.70
CA GLN A 264 13.17 8.22 -1.32
C GLN A 264 11.99 8.13 -0.35
N ASN A 265 12.13 7.34 0.72
CA ASN A 265 11.24 7.39 1.88
C ASN A 265 11.44 8.68 2.68
N GLU A 266 10.36 9.42 2.96
CA GLU A 266 10.33 10.62 3.82
C GLU A 266 11.50 11.60 3.59
N PRO A 267 11.60 12.19 2.39
CA PRO A 267 12.71 13.08 2.05
C PRO A 267 12.78 14.35 2.89
N ASP A 268 11.73 14.66 3.64
CA ASP A 268 11.57 15.82 4.52
C ASP A 268 11.78 15.50 6.00
N PHE A 269 11.93 14.22 6.36
CA PHE A 269 12.07 13.78 7.74
C PHE A 269 13.48 13.28 8.07
N ASN A 270 14.21 14.04 8.91
CA ASN A 270 15.56 13.70 9.34
C ASN A 270 15.54 12.69 10.51
N ALA A 271 15.20 11.45 10.23
CA ALA A 271 15.06 10.38 11.22
C ALA A 271 16.42 9.98 11.85
N LYS A 272 16.39 9.41 13.06
CA LYS A 272 17.58 8.84 13.75
C LYS A 272 17.97 7.45 13.24
N TYR A 273 17.20 6.89 12.34
CA TYR A 273 17.46 5.67 11.60
C TYR A 273 17.86 6.02 10.15
N GLU A 274 17.91 5.06 9.25
CA GLU A 274 18.22 5.31 7.84
C GLU A 274 17.30 6.39 7.28
N ALA A 275 17.89 7.48 6.81
CA ALA A 275 17.17 8.62 6.26
C ALA A 275 18.09 9.42 5.33
N CYS A 276 17.53 10.13 4.37
CA CYS A 276 18.24 11.09 3.54
C CYS A 276 17.29 12.23 3.15
N ILE A 277 17.73 13.46 3.35
CA ILE A 277 16.95 14.65 3.09
C ILE A 277 17.14 15.11 1.65
N TYR A 278 16.04 15.38 0.99
CA TYR A 278 15.97 16.05 -0.30
C TYR A 278 14.97 17.19 -0.22
N ASP A 279 15.34 18.38 -0.59
CA ASP A 279 14.34 19.42 -0.85
C ASP A 279 13.62 19.12 -2.18
N LYS A 280 12.60 19.90 -2.50
CA LYS A 280 11.80 19.70 -3.71
C LYS A 280 12.62 19.72 -5.02
N ASN A 281 13.68 20.56 -5.07
CA ASN A 281 14.50 20.68 -6.28
C ASN A 281 15.47 19.50 -6.42
N THR A 282 16.08 19.08 -5.32
CA THR A 282 16.94 17.89 -5.28
C THR A 282 16.13 16.59 -5.46
N MET A 283 14.86 16.56 -5.03
CA MET A 283 13.96 15.47 -5.35
C MET A 283 13.68 15.37 -6.86
N VAL A 284 13.38 16.50 -7.52
CA VAL A 284 13.23 16.55 -8.98
C VAL A 284 14.50 16.06 -9.68
N GLN A 285 15.69 16.51 -9.24
CA GLN A 285 16.97 16.03 -9.79
C GLN A 285 17.16 14.51 -9.62
N LEU A 286 16.74 13.95 -8.49
CA LEU A 286 16.81 12.51 -8.27
C LEU A 286 15.86 11.74 -9.21
N VAL A 287 14.62 12.22 -9.36
CA VAL A 287 13.66 11.65 -10.31
C VAL A 287 14.18 11.71 -11.73
N ASP A 288 14.82 12.82 -12.11
CA ASP A 288 15.42 13.03 -13.42
C ASP A 288 16.60 12.08 -13.72
N ALA A 289 17.35 11.71 -12.69
CA ALA A 289 18.45 10.76 -12.81
C ALA A 289 17.96 9.30 -12.81
N LEU A 290 16.97 8.98 -11.98
CA LEU A 290 16.43 7.63 -11.77
C LEU A 290 15.46 7.21 -12.90
N GLY A 291 14.56 8.11 -13.30
CA GLY A 291 13.46 7.82 -14.21
C GLY A 291 13.88 7.17 -15.53
N PRO A 292 14.86 7.70 -16.29
CA PRO A 292 15.32 7.08 -17.52
C PRO A 292 15.87 5.66 -17.33
N LYS A 293 16.53 5.41 -16.19
CA LYS A 293 17.12 4.10 -15.89
C LYS A 293 16.03 3.06 -15.60
N LEU A 294 15.00 3.42 -14.85
CA LEU A 294 13.84 2.54 -14.57
C LEU A 294 12.98 2.31 -15.81
N ALA A 295 12.78 3.34 -16.61
CA ALA A 295 12.01 3.24 -17.86
C ALA A 295 12.68 2.34 -18.91
N ALA A 296 14.01 2.19 -18.88
CA ALA A 296 14.77 1.33 -19.78
C ALA A 296 14.73 -0.16 -19.38
N LEU A 297 14.20 -0.52 -18.23
CA LEU A 297 14.07 -1.91 -17.76
C LEU A 297 12.98 -2.67 -18.54
N THR A 298 13.01 -3.98 -18.46
CA THR A 298 11.99 -4.85 -19.06
C THR A 298 11.47 -5.85 -18.04
N PRO A 299 10.21 -5.70 -17.56
CA PRO A 299 9.29 -4.58 -17.86
C PRO A 299 9.79 -3.25 -17.29
N PRO A 300 9.33 -2.10 -17.81
CA PRO A 300 9.63 -0.80 -17.25
C PRO A 300 9.07 -0.66 -15.83
N VAL A 301 9.84 -0.03 -14.94
CA VAL A 301 9.44 0.27 -13.56
C VAL A 301 9.13 1.76 -13.46
N LYS A 302 8.02 2.13 -12.82
CA LYS A 302 7.61 3.53 -12.64
C LYS A 302 8.37 4.15 -11.48
N VAL A 303 8.66 5.44 -11.57
CA VAL A 303 9.07 6.19 -10.38
C VAL A 303 7.83 6.51 -9.56
N LEU A 304 7.88 6.25 -8.26
CA LEU A 304 6.93 6.75 -7.28
C LEU A 304 7.61 7.91 -6.53
N ALA A 305 6.95 9.05 -6.42
CA ALA A 305 7.50 10.24 -5.77
C ALA A 305 6.40 11.12 -5.17
N ALA A 306 6.65 11.90 -4.13
CA ALA A 306 7.92 12.06 -3.42
C ALA A 306 7.99 11.28 -2.10
N GLU A 307 6.88 10.81 -1.56
CA GLU A 307 6.72 10.17 -0.24
C GLU A 307 7.12 11.06 0.97
N PRO A 308 6.76 12.36 1.01
CA PRO A 308 6.97 13.14 2.23
C PRO A 308 6.16 12.55 3.39
N ASP A 309 6.56 12.88 4.63
CA ASP A 309 5.96 12.35 5.85
C ASP A 309 4.49 12.75 6.04
N ASN A 310 4.04 13.81 5.34
CA ASN A 310 2.67 14.30 5.45
C ASN A 310 2.14 15.01 4.20
N TRP A 311 0.81 15.15 4.16
CA TRP A 311 0.08 15.80 3.07
C TRP A 311 0.44 17.29 2.87
N GLY A 312 0.76 18.00 3.97
CA GLY A 312 1.14 19.41 3.91
C GLY A 312 2.40 19.62 3.07
N ASN A 313 3.37 18.74 3.21
CA ASN A 313 4.62 18.81 2.48
C ASN A 313 4.48 18.32 1.02
N LEU A 314 3.48 17.47 0.73
CA LEU A 314 3.20 17.09 -0.65
C LEU A 314 2.62 18.25 -1.47
N TRP A 315 1.51 18.86 -1.03
CA TRP A 315 0.77 19.85 -1.81
C TRP A 315 0.94 21.30 -1.35
N GLY A 316 1.46 21.51 -0.13
CA GLY A 316 1.81 22.80 0.45
C GLY A 316 3.24 22.83 0.93
N GLY A 317 3.63 23.78 1.78
CA GLY A 317 4.96 23.86 2.34
C GLY A 317 6.07 23.82 1.27
N ASP A 318 6.87 22.75 1.30
CA ASP A 318 7.94 22.53 0.31
C ASP A 318 7.44 22.15 -1.08
N GLY A 319 6.20 21.74 -1.21
CA GLY A 319 5.52 21.58 -2.49
C GLY A 319 6.17 20.54 -3.42
N TYR A 320 6.48 19.33 -2.93
CA TYR A 320 7.08 18.27 -3.75
C TYR A 320 6.24 17.92 -4.97
N GLY A 321 4.93 17.74 -4.79
CA GLY A 321 4.02 17.42 -5.88
C GLY A 321 3.99 18.49 -6.98
N PRO A 322 3.74 19.77 -6.66
CA PRO A 322 3.82 20.85 -7.62
C PRO A 322 5.18 20.98 -8.32
N ALA A 323 6.30 20.76 -7.62
CA ALA A 323 7.62 20.82 -8.23
C ALA A 323 7.83 19.71 -9.27
N ILE A 324 7.41 18.47 -8.95
CA ILE A 324 7.46 17.33 -9.88
C ILE A 324 6.56 17.58 -11.11
N ILE A 325 5.34 18.07 -10.90
CA ILE A 325 4.39 18.33 -11.99
C ILE A 325 4.90 19.45 -12.92
N ALA A 326 5.60 20.45 -12.36
CA ALA A 326 6.14 21.57 -13.12
C ALA A 326 7.37 21.20 -13.96
N ASP A 327 8.13 20.18 -13.56
CA ASP A 327 9.27 19.71 -14.34
C ASP A 327 8.81 18.67 -15.38
N SER A 328 8.97 18.98 -16.67
CA SER A 328 8.45 18.15 -17.75
C SER A 328 9.12 16.77 -17.84
N LYS A 329 10.38 16.65 -17.42
CA LYS A 329 11.13 15.39 -17.46
C LYS A 329 10.74 14.52 -16.26
N ALA A 330 10.79 15.03 -15.04
CA ALA A 330 10.36 14.33 -13.84
C ALA A 330 8.90 13.88 -13.96
N ASN A 331 8.01 14.80 -14.37
CA ASN A 331 6.60 14.50 -14.61
C ASN A 331 6.38 13.35 -15.60
N GLY A 332 7.24 13.22 -16.62
CA GLY A 332 7.15 12.14 -17.62
C GLY A 332 7.52 10.76 -17.09
N PHE A 333 8.32 10.66 -16.02
CA PHE A 333 8.77 9.38 -15.45
C PHE A 333 7.96 8.95 -14.22
N VAL A 334 7.32 9.89 -13.52
CA VAL A 334 6.52 9.58 -12.34
C VAL A 334 5.25 8.84 -12.75
N GLY A 335 4.99 7.72 -12.09
CA GLY A 335 3.71 7.03 -12.14
C GLY A 335 2.79 7.59 -11.03
N PRO A 336 2.73 7.00 -9.83
CA PRO A 336 2.01 7.59 -8.71
C PRO A 336 2.81 8.74 -8.08
N ILE A 337 2.09 9.83 -7.71
CA ILE A 337 2.57 10.79 -6.73
C ILE A 337 2.12 10.29 -5.35
N ALA A 338 3.02 10.29 -4.38
CA ALA A 338 2.79 9.65 -3.10
C ALA A 338 3.11 10.54 -1.90
N THR A 339 2.43 10.25 -0.79
CA THR A 339 2.65 10.87 0.52
C THR A 339 2.34 9.89 1.64
N HIS A 340 2.89 10.15 2.82
CA HIS A 340 2.44 9.55 4.07
C HIS A 340 1.36 10.42 4.74
N ASP A 341 0.78 9.93 5.84
CA ASP A 341 -0.27 10.64 6.58
C ASP A 341 0.08 10.80 8.07
N TYR A 342 1.32 11.16 8.34
CA TYR A 342 1.74 11.52 9.70
C TYR A 342 1.44 13.00 9.99
N GLY A 343 1.10 13.32 11.24
CA GLY A 343 0.67 14.68 11.62
C GLY A 343 -0.83 14.95 11.49
N ASN A 344 -1.58 14.19 10.71
CA ASN A 344 -3.04 14.27 10.60
C ASN A 344 -3.77 13.12 11.32
N THR A 345 -3.04 12.38 12.14
CA THR A 345 -3.53 11.19 12.85
C THR A 345 -4.45 11.49 14.03
N SER A 346 -4.71 12.75 14.32
CA SER A 346 -5.64 13.14 15.39
C SER A 346 -7.09 12.89 14.96
N ALA A 347 -7.87 12.27 15.82
CA ALA A 347 -9.31 12.16 15.63
C ALA A 347 -9.92 13.54 15.36
N GLY A 348 -10.58 13.71 14.22
CA GLY A 348 -11.24 14.97 13.83
C GLY A 348 -10.60 15.71 12.65
N THR A 349 -9.39 15.35 12.20
CA THR A 349 -8.80 15.99 11.02
C THR A 349 -9.06 15.13 9.77
N TYR A 350 -10.14 15.39 9.06
CA TYR A 350 -10.57 14.62 7.88
C TYR A 350 -10.21 15.28 6.56
N ALA A 351 -9.86 16.56 6.58
CA ALA A 351 -9.49 17.29 5.38
C ALA A 351 -8.04 16.92 4.98
N ARG A 352 -7.89 16.39 3.78
CA ARG A 352 -6.60 16.25 3.11
C ARG A 352 -6.56 17.26 1.97
N PRO A 353 -5.45 17.97 1.75
CA PRO A 353 -5.33 18.84 0.59
C PRO A 353 -5.59 18.07 -0.70
N ALA A 354 -6.50 18.56 -1.52
CA ALA A 354 -6.76 17.97 -2.82
C ALA A 354 -5.58 18.20 -3.77
N PRO A 355 -5.30 17.27 -4.69
CA PRO A 355 -4.32 17.49 -5.74
C PRO A 355 -4.66 18.75 -6.55
N PRO A 356 -3.65 19.49 -7.04
CA PRO A 356 -3.88 20.62 -7.93
C PRO A 356 -4.56 20.14 -9.23
N SER A 357 -5.32 21.04 -9.87
CA SER A 357 -6.13 20.71 -11.05
C SER A 357 -5.34 20.25 -12.27
N ASN A 358 -4.05 20.55 -12.32
CA ASN A 358 -3.12 20.08 -13.36
C ASN A 358 -2.45 18.75 -13.04
N ASN A 359 -2.76 18.13 -11.89
CA ASN A 359 -2.27 16.78 -11.59
C ASN A 359 -2.96 15.73 -12.47
N THR A 360 -2.19 14.95 -13.18
CA THR A 360 -2.66 13.83 -14.01
C THR A 360 -2.26 12.47 -13.46
N HIS A 361 -1.50 12.44 -12.36
CA HIS A 361 -1.03 11.23 -11.71
C HIS A 361 -2.05 10.70 -10.71
N HIS A 362 -2.05 9.38 -10.51
CA HIS A 362 -2.70 8.79 -9.35
C HIS A 362 -1.98 9.24 -8.08
N VAL A 363 -2.74 9.55 -7.04
CA VAL A 363 -2.18 9.90 -5.73
C VAL A 363 -2.27 8.68 -4.82
N TRP A 364 -1.16 8.29 -4.20
CA TRP A 364 -1.10 7.18 -3.27
C TRP A 364 -0.76 7.66 -1.86
N GLU A 365 -1.53 7.22 -0.87
CA GLU A 365 -1.11 7.28 0.52
C GLU A 365 -0.36 6.00 0.82
N THR A 366 0.96 6.11 0.96
CA THR A 366 1.88 4.97 0.91
C THR A 366 2.33 4.49 2.27
N GLU A 367 2.04 5.27 3.30
CA GLU A 367 2.33 4.91 4.68
C GLU A 367 1.42 5.66 5.63
N CYS A 368 0.82 4.92 6.55
CA CYS A 368 0.01 5.47 7.61
C CYS A 368 -0.11 4.49 8.78
N THR A 369 0.02 5.00 10.00
CA THR A 369 -0.32 4.27 11.23
C THR A 369 -1.21 5.16 12.08
N PRO A 370 -2.48 4.81 12.32
CA PRO A 370 -3.32 5.57 13.22
C PRO A 370 -2.82 5.50 14.67
N ASN A 371 -3.04 6.57 15.41
CA ASN A 371 -2.71 6.63 16.85
C ASN A 371 -3.56 5.66 17.69
N ASP A 372 -4.73 5.29 17.20
CA ASP A 372 -5.63 4.30 17.79
C ASP A 372 -5.69 3.07 16.87
N THR A 373 -5.56 1.90 17.45
CA THR A 373 -5.59 0.62 16.74
C THR A 373 -6.99 0.04 16.55
N GLY A 374 -8.03 0.78 16.92
CA GLY A 374 -9.42 0.37 16.76
C GLY A 374 -9.90 0.38 15.30
N PRO A 375 -10.99 -0.34 14.99
CA PRO A 375 -11.53 -0.41 13.64
C PRO A 375 -11.99 0.95 13.10
N ILE A 376 -12.44 1.85 14.00
CA ILE A 376 -12.90 3.20 13.62
C ILE A 376 -11.74 4.07 13.16
N ALA A 377 -10.59 4.00 13.81
CA ALA A 377 -9.42 4.78 13.42
C ALA A 377 -8.97 4.46 11.98
N ILE A 378 -8.80 3.16 11.67
CA ILE A 378 -8.48 2.69 10.31
C ILE A 378 -9.56 3.13 9.29
N GLY A 379 -10.84 2.86 9.61
CA GLY A 379 -11.95 3.21 8.72
C GLY A 379 -12.00 4.71 8.42
N THR A 380 -11.75 5.54 9.43
CA THR A 380 -11.76 7.01 9.31
C THR A 380 -10.60 7.51 8.45
N MET A 381 -9.40 6.96 8.63
CA MET A 381 -8.23 7.38 7.83
C MET A 381 -8.40 6.99 6.36
N ILE A 382 -8.85 5.78 6.07
CA ILE A 382 -9.13 5.36 4.69
C ILE A 382 -10.24 6.24 4.09
N TYR A 383 -11.31 6.52 4.86
CA TYR A 383 -12.35 7.44 4.41
C TYR A 383 -11.76 8.81 4.04
N ALA A 384 -10.95 9.40 4.92
CA ALA A 384 -10.35 10.72 4.70
C ALA A 384 -9.45 10.73 3.45
N ALA A 385 -8.61 9.71 3.30
CA ALA A 385 -7.74 9.56 2.14
C ALA A 385 -8.52 9.51 0.82
N PHE A 386 -9.56 8.68 0.74
CA PHE A 386 -10.35 8.53 -0.49
C PHE A 386 -11.35 9.66 -0.71
N ALA A 387 -12.08 10.10 0.33
CA ALA A 387 -13.17 11.05 0.18
C ALA A 387 -12.69 12.50 0.05
N THR A 388 -11.58 12.87 0.72
CA THR A 388 -11.05 14.24 0.72
C THR A 388 -9.70 14.35 0.02
N GLY A 389 -8.77 13.43 0.26
CA GLY A 389 -7.44 13.41 -0.37
C GLY A 389 -7.43 12.95 -1.82
N GLY A 390 -8.48 12.25 -2.27
CA GLY A 390 -8.60 11.79 -3.65
C GLY A 390 -7.59 10.72 -4.03
N VAL A 391 -7.14 9.89 -3.06
CA VAL A 391 -6.15 8.84 -3.34
C VAL A 391 -6.72 7.72 -4.19
N SER A 392 -5.85 7.11 -4.97
CA SER A 392 -6.10 5.87 -5.70
C SER A 392 -5.65 4.63 -4.94
N ALA A 393 -4.77 4.78 -3.96
CA ALA A 393 -4.26 3.68 -3.15
C ALA A 393 -4.03 4.11 -1.70
N TRP A 394 -4.14 3.15 -0.79
CA TRP A 394 -3.89 3.36 0.62
C TRP A 394 -3.10 2.20 1.22
N HIS A 395 -2.06 2.47 2.07
CA HIS A 395 -1.20 1.47 2.68
C HIS A 395 -1.12 1.68 4.18
N TYR A 396 -1.30 0.59 4.93
CA TYR A 396 -0.89 0.53 6.33
C TYR A 396 0.63 0.46 6.43
N TRP A 397 1.20 1.12 7.44
CA TRP A 397 2.65 1.19 7.55
C TRP A 397 3.31 -0.18 7.64
N TRP A 398 2.94 -1.04 8.58
CA TRP A 398 3.76 -2.21 8.86
C TRP A 398 2.92 -3.45 9.20
N THR A 399 3.25 -4.57 8.57
CA THR A 399 2.51 -5.83 8.73
C THR A 399 2.40 -6.28 10.19
N GLU A 400 3.51 -6.25 10.96
CA GLU A 400 3.48 -6.68 12.37
C GLU A 400 2.62 -5.77 13.25
N ALA A 401 2.52 -4.48 12.95
CA ALA A 401 1.64 -3.57 13.66
C ALA A 401 0.17 -3.75 13.23
N LEU A 402 -0.09 -4.05 11.95
CA LEU A 402 -1.42 -4.34 11.45
C LEU A 402 -1.93 -5.67 12.01
N ALA A 403 -1.13 -6.73 11.92
CA ALA A 403 -1.50 -8.10 12.23
C ALA A 403 -0.36 -8.80 12.99
N PRO A 404 -0.15 -8.51 14.28
CA PRO A 404 0.94 -9.08 15.05
C PRO A 404 0.85 -10.62 15.21
N ASN A 405 -0.34 -11.18 15.01
CA ASN A 405 -0.58 -12.61 15.07
C ASN A 405 -1.68 -13.02 14.09
N ALA A 406 -1.33 -13.77 13.06
CA ALA A 406 -2.28 -14.27 12.06
C ALA A 406 -3.37 -15.20 12.65
N GLY A 407 -3.08 -15.91 13.75
CA GLY A 407 -4.04 -16.79 14.43
C GLY A 407 -5.09 -16.03 15.26
N SER A 408 -4.81 -14.77 15.60
CA SER A 408 -5.73 -13.90 16.34
C SER A 408 -5.59 -12.45 15.86
N PRO A 409 -5.95 -12.15 14.59
CA PRO A 409 -5.79 -10.80 14.05
C PRO A 409 -6.73 -9.83 14.76
N PRO A 410 -6.24 -8.62 15.06
CA PRO A 410 -7.05 -7.60 15.73
C PRO A 410 -8.09 -6.99 14.77
N PRO A 411 -9.13 -6.30 15.28
CA PRO A 411 -10.21 -5.74 14.47
C PRO A 411 -9.77 -4.79 13.37
N GLN A 412 -8.67 -4.06 13.54
CA GLN A 412 -8.14 -3.15 12.52
C GLN A 412 -7.83 -3.84 11.19
N VAL A 413 -7.39 -5.10 11.21
CA VAL A 413 -7.16 -5.88 9.98
C VAL A 413 -8.43 -5.98 9.17
N TYR A 414 -9.54 -6.27 9.86
CA TYR A 414 -10.83 -6.45 9.21
C TYR A 414 -11.49 -5.12 8.83
N ALA A 415 -11.19 -4.04 9.55
CA ALA A 415 -11.59 -2.70 9.13
C ALA A 415 -10.92 -2.28 7.81
N LEU A 416 -9.64 -2.60 7.63
CA LEU A 416 -8.98 -2.48 6.32
C LEU A 416 -9.67 -3.41 5.30
N GLY A 417 -10.00 -4.63 5.71
CA GLY A 417 -10.74 -5.60 4.89
C GLY A 417 -12.13 -5.13 4.44
N ASN A 418 -12.80 -4.27 5.20
CA ASN A 418 -14.05 -3.63 4.77
C ASN A 418 -13.88 -2.81 3.48
N PHE A 419 -12.68 -2.35 3.20
CA PHE A 419 -12.34 -1.69 1.94
C PHE A 419 -11.71 -2.71 0.97
N SER A 420 -10.57 -3.27 1.29
CA SER A 420 -9.72 -4.01 0.35
C SER A 420 -10.37 -5.25 -0.26
N LYS A 421 -11.22 -5.94 0.51
CA LYS A 421 -11.91 -7.16 0.04
C LYS A 421 -12.99 -6.86 -0.99
N PHE A 422 -13.68 -5.73 -0.85
CA PHE A 422 -14.87 -5.39 -1.63
C PHE A 422 -14.65 -4.30 -2.66
N VAL A 423 -13.61 -3.50 -2.50
CA VAL A 423 -13.22 -2.42 -3.41
C VAL A 423 -11.92 -2.83 -4.09
N ARG A 424 -12.04 -3.32 -5.31
CA ARG A 424 -10.92 -3.90 -6.05
C ARG A 424 -10.26 -2.90 -6.99
N PRO A 425 -9.02 -3.14 -7.44
CA PRO A 425 -8.40 -2.35 -8.50
C PRO A 425 -9.32 -2.18 -9.71
N GLY A 426 -9.40 -0.95 -10.22
CA GLY A 426 -10.30 -0.60 -11.33
C GLY A 426 -11.69 -0.12 -10.91
N TYR A 427 -12.06 -0.20 -9.62
CA TYR A 427 -13.26 0.49 -9.11
C TYR A 427 -13.02 2.00 -9.14
N TYR A 428 -14.11 2.75 -9.13
CA TYR A 428 -14.09 4.21 -9.06
C TYR A 428 -14.79 4.67 -7.78
N ARG A 429 -14.26 5.69 -7.13
CA ARG A 429 -15.03 6.36 -6.09
C ARG A 429 -16.26 7.01 -6.69
N ALA A 430 -17.44 6.71 -6.14
CA ALA A 430 -18.72 7.26 -6.53
C ALA A 430 -19.08 8.50 -5.69
N ASP A 431 -19.97 9.35 -6.20
CA ASP A 431 -20.46 10.49 -5.48
C ASP A 431 -21.37 10.09 -4.31
N VAL A 432 -21.22 10.77 -3.18
CA VAL A 432 -22.04 10.60 -1.99
C VAL A 432 -22.52 11.96 -1.52
N SER A 433 -23.81 12.08 -1.28
CA SER A 433 -24.45 13.28 -0.73
C SER A 433 -25.41 12.93 0.42
N GLY A 434 -25.69 13.90 1.28
CA GLY A 434 -26.53 13.67 2.47
C GLY A 434 -25.82 13.02 3.66
N ALA A 435 -24.54 12.64 3.51
CA ALA A 435 -23.70 12.18 4.61
C ALA A 435 -22.82 13.33 5.14
N PRO A 436 -22.45 13.33 6.43
CA PRO A 436 -21.49 14.28 6.96
C PRO A 436 -20.10 14.01 6.34
N LYS A 437 -19.31 15.08 6.24
CA LYS A 437 -17.92 14.99 5.77
C LYS A 437 -16.90 14.93 6.90
N GLU A 438 -17.35 15.20 8.10
CA GLU A 438 -16.53 15.25 9.31
C GLU A 438 -17.15 14.39 10.39
N SER A 439 -16.32 13.95 11.35
CA SER A 439 -16.83 13.11 12.42
C SER A 439 -17.78 13.83 13.35
N GLY A 440 -18.75 13.08 13.80
CA GLY A 440 -19.76 13.47 14.76
C GLY A 440 -20.55 12.24 15.18
N SER A 441 -21.77 12.43 15.61
CA SER A 441 -22.68 11.31 15.89
C SER A 441 -23.20 10.62 14.63
N ALA A 442 -23.06 11.24 13.47
CA ALA A 442 -23.49 10.67 12.20
C ALA A 442 -22.35 9.95 11.48
N PRO A 443 -22.64 8.86 10.73
CA PRO A 443 -21.61 8.02 10.13
C PRO A 443 -20.98 8.68 8.90
N LEU A 444 -19.67 8.44 8.72
CA LEU A 444 -18.95 8.78 7.50
C LEU A 444 -19.26 7.74 6.42
N VAL A 445 -19.46 8.19 5.18
CA VAL A 445 -19.83 7.31 4.07
C VAL A 445 -18.98 7.60 2.85
N VAL A 446 -18.36 6.56 2.30
CA VAL A 446 -17.70 6.59 0.99
C VAL A 446 -18.22 5.43 0.15
N ALA A 447 -18.41 5.66 -1.14
CA ALA A 447 -18.93 4.65 -2.03
C ALA A 447 -18.03 4.45 -3.25
N PHE A 448 -18.06 3.23 -3.77
CA PHE A 448 -17.29 2.82 -4.93
C PHE A 448 -18.16 2.04 -5.90
N THR A 449 -17.83 2.11 -7.18
CA THR A 449 -18.55 1.38 -8.22
C THR A 449 -17.58 0.71 -9.19
N ASN A 450 -17.93 -0.49 -9.62
CA ASN A 450 -17.29 -1.17 -10.74
C ASN A 450 -18.08 -0.85 -12.01
N LYS A 451 -17.49 -0.08 -12.91
CA LYS A 451 -18.17 0.31 -14.17
C LYS A 451 -18.41 -0.86 -15.12
N ALA A 452 -17.62 -1.95 -14.98
CA ALA A 452 -17.75 -3.10 -15.89
C ALA A 452 -19.00 -3.92 -15.62
N ASP A 453 -19.43 -4.04 -14.35
CA ASP A 453 -20.54 -4.91 -13.97
C ASP A 453 -21.61 -4.24 -13.07
N GLY A 454 -21.44 -2.95 -12.76
CA GLY A 454 -22.36 -2.16 -11.95
C GLY A 454 -22.32 -2.46 -10.46
N THR A 455 -21.38 -3.26 -9.96
CA THR A 455 -21.22 -3.52 -8.52
C THR A 455 -21.02 -2.22 -7.77
N VAL A 456 -21.74 -2.05 -6.65
CA VAL A 456 -21.62 -0.92 -5.73
C VAL A 456 -21.15 -1.44 -4.38
N ALA A 457 -20.13 -0.80 -3.81
CA ALA A 457 -19.66 -1.00 -2.43
C ALA A 457 -19.80 0.32 -1.67
N ILE A 458 -20.61 0.34 -0.63
CA ILE A 458 -20.85 1.50 0.24
C ILE A 458 -20.21 1.21 1.59
N VAL A 459 -19.14 1.91 1.92
CA VAL A 459 -18.43 1.73 3.20
C VAL A 459 -18.86 2.83 4.16
N VAL A 460 -19.26 2.41 5.34
CA VAL A 460 -19.82 3.27 6.39
C VAL A 460 -18.98 3.12 7.65
N VAL A 461 -18.47 4.22 8.17
CA VAL A 461 -17.73 4.26 9.44
C VAL A 461 -18.63 4.92 10.48
N ASN A 462 -19.17 4.14 11.40
CA ASN A 462 -20.00 4.60 12.50
C ASN A 462 -19.18 4.68 13.79
N GLY A 463 -18.62 5.84 14.09
CA GLY A 463 -17.89 6.09 15.36
C GLY A 463 -18.80 6.27 16.58
N GLY A 464 -20.12 6.42 16.37
CA GLY A 464 -21.11 6.69 17.41
C GLY A 464 -21.85 5.46 17.93
N SER A 465 -23.00 5.69 18.54
CA SER A 465 -23.94 4.64 18.97
C SER A 465 -24.59 3.94 17.79
N ALA A 466 -25.23 2.81 18.06
CA ALA A 466 -26.03 2.10 17.06
C ALA A 466 -27.14 3.00 16.52
N GLN A 467 -27.33 3.02 15.20
CA GLN A 467 -28.31 3.88 14.55
C GLN A 467 -28.85 3.29 13.25
N LYS A 468 -30.00 3.79 12.81
CA LYS A 468 -30.58 3.46 11.51
C LYS A 468 -30.19 4.52 10.48
N VAL A 469 -29.86 4.06 9.28
CA VAL A 469 -29.57 4.90 8.13
C VAL A 469 -30.36 4.42 6.91
N SER A 470 -30.71 5.35 6.03
CA SER A 470 -31.34 5.05 4.75
C SER A 470 -30.45 5.49 3.61
N PHE A 471 -30.36 4.66 2.60
CA PHE A 471 -29.56 4.90 1.40
C PHE A 471 -30.44 4.95 0.16
N PHE A 472 -30.03 5.77 -0.79
CA PHE A 472 -30.58 5.82 -2.13
C PHE A 472 -29.46 5.70 -3.16
N VAL A 473 -29.45 4.63 -3.93
CA VAL A 473 -28.55 4.43 -5.08
C VAL A 473 -29.27 4.92 -6.33
N SER A 474 -28.78 6.03 -6.90
CA SER A 474 -29.40 6.69 -8.04
C SER A 474 -29.21 5.94 -9.37
N GLY A 475 -29.96 6.37 -10.38
CA GLY A 475 -29.88 5.80 -11.73
C GLY A 475 -30.58 4.47 -11.89
N ALA A 476 -30.31 3.78 -13.00
CA ALA A 476 -30.95 2.53 -13.41
C ALA A 476 -30.13 1.27 -13.08
N ALA A 477 -28.96 1.43 -12.47
CA ALA A 477 -27.99 0.36 -12.16
C ALA A 477 -27.95 0.00 -10.66
N TRP A 478 -29.02 0.25 -9.91
CA TRP A 478 -29.04 -0.11 -8.49
C TRP A 478 -29.14 -1.63 -8.27
N PRO A 479 -28.49 -2.19 -7.24
CA PRO A 479 -28.52 -3.63 -6.96
C PRO A 479 -29.90 -4.09 -6.50
N ALA A 480 -30.26 -5.35 -6.74
CA ALA A 480 -31.51 -5.93 -6.25
C ALA A 480 -31.49 -6.12 -4.73
N SER A 481 -30.33 -6.38 -4.17
CA SER A 481 -30.08 -6.46 -2.74
C SER A 481 -28.65 -6.05 -2.45
N VAL A 482 -28.39 -5.69 -1.19
CA VAL A 482 -27.03 -5.44 -0.66
C VAL A 482 -26.79 -6.36 0.52
N THR A 483 -25.60 -6.93 0.61
CA THR A 483 -25.14 -7.71 1.76
C THR A 483 -24.25 -6.84 2.62
N PRO A 484 -24.58 -6.64 3.91
CA PRO A 484 -23.70 -5.95 4.84
C PRO A 484 -22.58 -6.87 5.33
N TYR A 485 -21.37 -6.33 5.46
CA TYR A 485 -20.20 -6.96 6.10
C TYR A 485 -19.71 -6.05 7.22
N VAL A 486 -19.78 -6.54 8.45
CA VAL A 486 -19.62 -5.72 9.65
C VAL A 486 -18.33 -6.07 10.39
N THR A 487 -17.55 -5.02 10.73
CA THR A 487 -16.43 -5.10 11.65
C THR A 487 -16.69 -4.22 12.86
N THR A 488 -16.56 -4.82 14.06
CA THR A 488 -16.57 -4.13 15.36
C THR A 488 -15.37 -4.63 16.18
N SER A 489 -15.30 -4.31 17.45
CA SER A 489 -14.30 -4.92 18.36
C SER A 489 -14.43 -6.45 18.46
N SER A 490 -15.59 -7.02 18.16
CA SER A 490 -15.88 -8.46 18.25
C SER A 490 -16.26 -9.12 16.92
N SER A 491 -16.78 -8.37 15.96
CA SER A 491 -17.14 -8.86 14.63
C SER A 491 -16.00 -8.63 13.64
N LYS A 492 -15.74 -9.61 12.77
CA LYS A 492 -14.59 -9.64 11.86
C LYS A 492 -15.08 -9.86 10.42
N LEU A 493 -15.50 -8.79 9.72
CA LEU A 493 -16.13 -8.86 8.39
C LEU A 493 -17.32 -9.82 8.36
N ALA A 494 -18.10 -9.83 9.44
CA ALA A 494 -19.24 -10.75 9.56
C ALA A 494 -20.31 -10.39 8.52
N ALA A 495 -20.65 -11.34 7.66
CA ALA A 495 -21.72 -11.18 6.68
C ALA A 495 -23.08 -11.19 7.39
N GLY A 496 -23.88 -10.16 7.16
CA GLY A 496 -25.26 -10.08 7.62
C GLY A 496 -26.25 -10.58 6.57
N THR A 497 -27.53 -10.56 6.91
CA THR A 497 -28.61 -10.90 5.98
C THR A 497 -28.69 -9.87 4.86
N ALA A 498 -28.85 -10.33 3.63
CA ALA A 498 -29.04 -9.45 2.48
C ALA A 498 -30.30 -8.58 2.65
N ILE A 499 -30.16 -7.30 2.34
CA ILE A 499 -31.21 -6.29 2.45
C ILE A 499 -31.74 -6.03 1.03
N THR A 500 -33.03 -6.19 0.83
CA THR A 500 -33.68 -5.88 -0.45
C THR A 500 -33.59 -4.38 -0.75
N VAL A 501 -33.24 -4.06 -1.99
CA VAL A 501 -33.26 -2.68 -2.51
C VAL A 501 -34.53 -2.52 -3.35
N ALA A 502 -35.32 -1.51 -3.05
CA ALA A 502 -36.57 -1.22 -3.76
C ALA A 502 -36.52 0.20 -4.33
N GLY A 503 -36.63 0.32 -5.66
CA GLY A 503 -36.52 1.63 -6.33
C GLY A 503 -35.21 2.36 -6.05
N GLY A 504 -34.12 1.62 -5.86
CA GLY A 504 -32.80 2.16 -5.48
C GLY A 504 -32.60 2.43 -3.98
N ARG A 505 -33.63 2.20 -3.12
CA ARG A 505 -33.57 2.52 -1.68
C ARG A 505 -33.47 1.28 -0.81
N PHE A 506 -32.71 1.39 0.26
CA PHE A 506 -32.69 0.43 1.37
C PHE A 506 -32.41 1.14 2.69
N SER A 507 -32.78 0.52 3.80
CA SER A 507 -32.46 0.99 5.15
C SER A 507 -31.73 -0.09 5.91
N ALA A 508 -30.76 0.31 6.73
CA ALA A 508 -29.94 -0.58 7.52
C ALA A 508 -29.79 -0.07 8.96
N SER A 509 -29.59 -1.01 9.88
CA SER A 509 -29.09 -0.70 11.23
C SER A 509 -27.58 -0.81 11.22
N LEU A 510 -26.89 0.17 11.74
CA LEU A 510 -25.46 0.18 11.99
C LEU A 510 -25.20 -0.16 13.44
N ASP A 511 -24.26 -1.03 13.69
CA ASP A 511 -23.77 -1.29 15.06
C ASP A 511 -23.00 -0.07 15.59
N ALA A 512 -22.93 0.07 16.90
CA ALA A 512 -22.08 1.06 17.54
C ALA A 512 -20.60 0.75 17.25
N ALA A 513 -19.79 1.78 17.07
CA ALA A 513 -18.35 1.67 16.84
C ALA A 513 -18.00 0.61 15.77
N SER A 514 -18.60 0.74 14.57
CA SER A 514 -18.50 -0.25 13.49
C SER A 514 -18.02 0.33 12.17
N VAL A 515 -17.36 -0.52 11.37
CA VAL A 515 -17.16 -0.30 9.94
C VAL A 515 -18.03 -1.33 9.20
N THR A 516 -18.94 -0.86 8.36
CA THR A 516 -19.85 -1.71 7.61
C THR A 516 -19.73 -1.46 6.11
N THR A 517 -19.58 -2.51 5.33
CA THR A 517 -19.59 -2.42 3.87
C THR A 517 -20.85 -3.09 3.32
N PHE A 518 -21.66 -2.33 2.60
CA PHE A 518 -22.81 -2.86 1.86
C PHE A 518 -22.38 -3.12 0.43
N VAL A 519 -22.47 -4.36 0.00
CA VAL A 519 -22.06 -4.79 -1.35
C VAL A 519 -23.27 -5.31 -2.11
N GLY A 520 -23.48 -4.80 -3.30
CA GLY A 520 -24.55 -5.26 -4.17
C GLY A 520 -24.18 -5.14 -5.65
N LYS A 521 -24.72 -6.08 -6.43
CA LYS A 521 -24.61 -6.11 -7.89
C LYS A 521 -25.99 -5.98 -8.50
N PRO A 522 -26.17 -5.20 -9.60
CA PRO A 522 -27.43 -5.03 -10.31
C PRO A 522 -28.09 -6.32 -10.81
#